data_66570ba300ed8cd4c749e1973ce0b064
#
_entry.id   66570ba300ed8cd4c749e1973ce0b064
#
_cell.length_a   1.000
_cell.length_b   1.000
_cell.length_c   1.000
_cell.angle_alpha   90.00
_cell.angle_beta   90.00
_cell.angle_gamma   90.00
#
_symmetry.space_group_name_H-M   'P 1'
#
loop_
_entity.id
_entity.type
_entity.pdbx_description
1 polymer ?
#
loop_
_entity_poly.entity_id
_entity_poly.type
_entity_poly.pdbx_seq_one_letter_code
_entity_poly.pdbx_strand_id
1 'polypeptide(L)'
;MQEKYDNNTIPAVDRKSDPDFLPFTNDFIFSLVMRDPALCRELLALALPEEDFGEIKIMKSQNPLIDEPADGAAEAAHTETQPDSARNDTRALTVETQKSLKFVKDMHGVRFDAYVKSENTWVEIEMQTVSNLPLGKRARYYQSNMDLDCLEKGADYKALKKCYVIFICTFDYFKKDAPVYFFRSWDVEKGLPLDDFSYKIVLNAACSPDKVPEKLKPLYAYLNDPRQSQVSPLTRMIDARVKKFNTDEWRRKYMTFEYMLKERERIGIEQGRAEGHAAGLSEGRSEGLVEGAAQKQREIAKSMIKEGIAIEIIKKVTGLSAEEVEKL
;
A
#
# COMPACT_ATOMS: atom_id res chain seq x y z
N MET A 1 19.41 -40.62 -4.35
CA MET A 1 19.11 -40.14 -5.70
C MET A 1 18.78 -38.65 -5.56
N GLN A 2 19.72 -37.84 -6.00
CA GLN A 2 19.56 -36.38 -6.00
C GLN A 2 18.85 -36.02 -7.29
N GLU A 3 17.61 -35.56 -7.21
CA GLU A 3 16.92 -34.98 -8.35
C GLU A 3 17.44 -33.53 -8.58
N LYS A 4 18.01 -33.36 -9.76
CA LYS A 4 18.46 -32.08 -10.29
C LYS A 4 17.24 -31.18 -10.56
N TYR A 5 17.10 -30.12 -9.79
CA TYR A 5 16.29 -28.98 -10.24
C TYR A 5 17.02 -28.30 -11.41
N ASP A 6 16.43 -28.43 -12.58
CA ASP A 6 16.88 -27.81 -13.81
C ASP A 6 16.67 -26.29 -13.68
N ASN A 7 17.79 -25.56 -13.60
CA ASN A 7 17.84 -24.12 -13.61
C ASN A 7 17.53 -23.63 -15.04
N ASN A 8 16.26 -23.64 -15.40
CA ASN A 8 15.81 -22.94 -16.59
C ASN A 8 15.81 -21.45 -16.26
N THR A 9 16.93 -20.80 -16.50
CA THR A 9 17.18 -19.36 -16.38
C THR A 9 16.21 -18.63 -17.32
N ILE A 10 15.08 -18.20 -16.77
CA ILE A 10 14.25 -17.17 -17.42
C ILE A 10 15.13 -15.93 -17.51
N PRO A 11 15.36 -15.35 -18.72
CA PRO A 11 16.18 -14.14 -18.86
C PRO A 11 15.68 -13.07 -17.89
N ALA A 12 16.60 -12.37 -17.24
CA ALA A 12 16.27 -11.24 -16.41
C ALA A 12 15.59 -10.19 -17.29
N VAL A 13 14.25 -10.17 -17.27
CA VAL A 13 13.47 -9.12 -17.92
C VAL A 13 13.86 -7.82 -17.24
N ASP A 14 14.37 -6.87 -18.02
CA ASP A 14 14.63 -5.52 -17.52
C ASP A 14 13.31 -4.86 -17.15
N ARG A 15 12.94 -4.99 -15.87
CA ARG A 15 11.65 -4.64 -15.32
C ARG A 15 11.31 -3.15 -15.39
N LYS A 16 12.28 -2.30 -15.71
CA LYS A 16 12.04 -0.87 -15.97
C LYS A 16 11.68 -0.57 -17.42
N SER A 17 11.97 -1.48 -18.35
CA SER A 17 11.75 -1.30 -19.78
C SER A 17 10.51 -2.01 -20.32
N ASP A 18 9.87 -2.90 -19.54
CA ASP A 18 8.59 -3.52 -19.93
C ASP A 18 7.42 -2.65 -19.43
N PRO A 19 6.76 -1.88 -20.30
CA PRO A 19 5.64 -1.01 -19.91
C PRO A 19 4.41 -1.79 -19.45
N ASP A 20 4.36 -3.08 -19.73
CA ASP A 20 3.25 -3.96 -19.34
C ASP A 20 3.56 -4.78 -18.07
N PHE A 21 4.76 -4.63 -17.47
CA PHE A 21 5.09 -5.30 -16.22
C PHE A 21 4.34 -4.71 -15.05
N LEU A 22 3.56 -5.54 -14.35
CA LEU A 22 2.83 -5.17 -13.15
C LEU A 22 3.61 -5.62 -11.90
N PRO A 23 4.13 -4.69 -11.07
CA PRO A 23 4.87 -5.02 -9.87
C PRO A 23 3.97 -5.54 -8.74
N PHE A 24 4.55 -6.04 -7.66
CA PHE A 24 3.81 -6.46 -6.46
C PHE A 24 2.99 -5.33 -5.83
N THR A 25 3.42 -4.08 -6.03
CA THR A 25 2.70 -2.88 -5.54
C THR A 25 1.46 -2.53 -6.36
N ASN A 26 1.21 -3.21 -7.50
CA ASN A 26 -0.04 -3.11 -8.22
C ASN A 26 -1.14 -3.85 -7.43
N ASP A 27 -2.31 -3.23 -7.20
CA ASP A 27 -3.41 -3.76 -6.39
C ASP A 27 -3.92 -5.12 -6.88
N PHE A 28 -4.01 -5.30 -8.20
CA PHE A 28 -4.44 -6.57 -8.79
C PHE A 28 -3.39 -7.68 -8.58
N ILE A 29 -2.12 -7.41 -8.86
CA ILE A 29 -1.04 -8.40 -8.63
C ILE A 29 -0.90 -8.70 -7.14
N PHE A 30 -0.99 -7.67 -6.28
CA PHE A 30 -0.98 -7.85 -4.84
C PHE A 30 -2.07 -8.83 -4.39
N SER A 31 -3.31 -8.61 -4.81
CA SER A 31 -4.42 -9.47 -4.44
C SER A 31 -4.25 -10.91 -4.94
N LEU A 32 -3.69 -11.12 -6.15
CA LEU A 32 -3.39 -12.45 -6.68
C LEU A 32 -2.28 -13.17 -5.89
N VAL A 33 -1.22 -12.46 -5.54
CA VAL A 33 -0.11 -13.00 -4.73
C VAL A 33 -0.59 -13.36 -3.33
N MET A 34 -1.43 -12.51 -2.73
CA MET A 34 -1.98 -12.72 -1.38
C MET A 34 -2.99 -13.87 -1.29
N ARG A 35 -3.41 -14.46 -2.40
CA ARG A 35 -4.17 -15.73 -2.41
C ARG A 35 -3.34 -16.94 -1.98
N ASP A 36 -2.02 -16.83 -2.00
CA ASP A 36 -1.15 -17.91 -1.49
C ASP A 36 -1.16 -17.86 0.05
N PRO A 37 -1.69 -18.91 0.73
CA PRO A 37 -1.83 -18.93 2.18
C PRO A 37 -0.50 -18.79 2.92
N ALA A 38 0.57 -19.37 2.36
CA ALA A 38 1.88 -19.30 2.97
C ALA A 38 2.43 -17.86 2.93
N LEU A 39 2.30 -17.18 1.76
CA LEU A 39 2.71 -15.79 1.61
C LEU A 39 1.88 -14.85 2.49
N CYS A 40 0.56 -15.08 2.54
CA CYS A 40 -0.34 -14.29 3.39
C CYS A 40 0.06 -14.42 4.86
N ARG A 41 0.32 -15.64 5.34
CA ARG A 41 0.76 -15.89 6.72
C ARG A 41 2.08 -15.21 7.03
N GLU A 42 3.08 -15.34 6.16
CA GLU A 42 4.38 -14.70 6.36
C GLU A 42 4.28 -13.18 6.43
N LEU A 43 3.45 -12.58 5.56
CA LEU A 43 3.23 -11.14 5.58
C LEU A 43 2.51 -10.70 6.87
N LEU A 44 1.49 -11.43 7.30
CA LEU A 44 0.78 -11.16 8.55
C LEU A 44 1.70 -11.31 9.77
N ALA A 45 2.57 -12.32 9.80
CA ALA A 45 3.54 -12.50 10.89
C ALA A 45 4.55 -11.33 10.98
N LEU A 46 4.86 -10.68 9.86
CA LEU A 46 5.67 -9.46 9.87
C LEU A 46 4.91 -8.24 10.40
N ALA A 47 3.64 -8.11 10.01
CA ALA A 47 2.80 -6.96 10.39
C ALA A 47 2.27 -7.09 11.82
N LEU A 48 1.94 -8.30 12.27
CA LEU A 48 1.27 -8.63 13.53
C LEU A 48 2.03 -9.76 14.26
N PRO A 49 3.25 -9.53 14.74
CA PRO A 49 4.09 -10.59 15.30
C PRO A 49 3.54 -11.22 16.59
N GLU A 50 2.58 -10.59 17.25
CA GLU A 50 1.95 -11.07 18.48
C GLU A 50 0.69 -11.91 18.22
N GLU A 51 0.21 -11.96 16.96
CA GLU A 51 -0.96 -12.74 16.58
C GLU A 51 -0.54 -14.11 16.01
N ASP A 52 -1.17 -15.17 16.50
CA ASP A 52 -1.01 -16.53 15.95
C ASP A 52 -2.15 -16.80 14.97
N PHE A 53 -1.81 -16.89 13.70
CA PHE A 53 -2.77 -17.09 12.63
C PHE A 53 -2.97 -18.57 12.23
N GLY A 54 -2.32 -19.53 12.85
CA GLY A 54 -2.51 -20.96 12.59
C GLY A 54 -2.42 -21.35 11.11
N GLU A 55 -3.24 -22.33 10.67
CA GLU A 55 -3.33 -22.76 9.27
C GLU A 55 -4.27 -21.85 8.46
N ILE A 56 -3.82 -21.40 7.27
CA ILE A 56 -4.61 -20.55 6.38
C ILE A 56 -5.26 -21.39 5.29
N LYS A 57 -6.59 -21.27 5.14
CA LYS A 57 -7.36 -21.88 4.04
C LYS A 57 -7.81 -20.82 3.06
N ILE A 58 -7.76 -21.11 1.76
CA ILE A 58 -8.28 -20.20 0.72
C ILE A 58 -9.76 -20.49 0.52
N MET A 59 -10.60 -19.45 0.57
CA MET A 59 -11.95 -19.52 0.03
C MET A 59 -11.94 -19.27 -1.48
N LYS A 60 -12.80 -20.00 -2.21
CA LYS A 60 -12.99 -19.75 -3.64
C LYS A 60 -13.44 -18.32 -3.88
N SER A 61 -12.82 -17.65 -4.83
CA SER A 61 -13.20 -16.31 -5.25
C SER A 61 -14.62 -16.29 -5.81
N GLN A 62 -15.32 -15.17 -5.66
CA GLN A 62 -16.60 -14.97 -6.35
C GLN A 62 -16.43 -14.78 -7.89
N ASN A 63 -15.19 -14.68 -8.37
CA ASN A 63 -14.88 -14.61 -9.79
C ASN A 63 -14.35 -15.97 -10.30
N PRO A 64 -15.18 -16.76 -11.03
CA PRO A 64 -14.82 -18.11 -11.49
C PRO A 64 -13.64 -18.14 -12.46
N LEU A 65 -13.30 -17.00 -13.08
CA LEU A 65 -12.16 -16.91 -14.00
C LEU A 65 -10.79 -16.91 -13.28
N ILE A 66 -10.79 -16.81 -11.96
CA ILE A 66 -9.56 -16.68 -11.15
C ILE A 66 -9.31 -17.94 -10.29
N ASP A 67 -10.23 -18.89 -10.27
CA ASP A 67 -10.21 -20.07 -9.36
C ASP A 67 -9.48 -21.31 -9.90
N GLU A 68 -8.62 -21.20 -10.90
CA GLU A 68 -7.76 -22.33 -11.27
C GLU A 68 -6.73 -22.60 -10.16
N PRO A 69 -6.55 -23.90 -9.77
CA PRO A 69 -5.58 -24.27 -8.74
C PRO A 69 -4.18 -23.87 -9.16
N ALA A 70 -3.40 -23.37 -8.21
CA ALA A 70 -1.96 -23.23 -8.38
C ALA A 70 -1.40 -24.62 -8.77
N ASP A 71 -0.73 -24.70 -9.95
CA ASP A 71 -0.18 -25.93 -10.46
C ASP A 71 0.62 -26.68 -9.39
N GLY A 72 0.23 -27.91 -9.08
CA GLY A 72 0.89 -28.80 -8.14
C GLY A 72 -0.01 -29.49 -7.12
N ALA A 73 -1.32 -29.19 -7.06
CA ALA A 73 -2.25 -29.84 -6.12
C ALA A 73 -3.37 -30.61 -6.82
N ALA A 74 -3.15 -31.09 -8.04
CA ALA A 74 -4.06 -32.00 -8.72
C ALA A 74 -3.50 -33.43 -8.58
N GLU A 75 -3.97 -34.14 -7.58
CA GLU A 75 -4.12 -35.58 -7.47
C GLU A 75 -4.07 -36.02 -6.01
N ALA A 76 -5.09 -35.71 -5.24
CA ALA A 76 -5.47 -36.50 -4.05
C ALA A 76 -6.82 -36.03 -3.51
N ALA A 77 -7.90 -36.27 -4.23
CA ALA A 77 -9.23 -36.20 -3.63
C ALA A 77 -10.25 -37.00 -4.41
N HIS A 78 -10.17 -38.32 -4.29
CA HIS A 78 -11.33 -39.21 -4.36
C HIS A 78 -11.07 -40.40 -3.44
N THR A 79 -11.37 -40.21 -2.18
CA THR A 79 -11.81 -41.33 -1.32
C THR A 79 -12.75 -40.75 -0.27
N GLU A 80 -14.02 -41.01 -0.49
CA GLU A 80 -15.04 -40.87 0.54
C GLU A 80 -14.71 -41.83 1.67
N THR A 81 -14.39 -41.32 2.83
CA THR A 81 -14.49 -42.03 4.11
C THR A 81 -15.18 -41.12 5.12
N GLN A 82 -16.25 -41.69 5.69
CA GLN A 82 -17.11 -41.08 6.71
C GLN A 82 -16.34 -40.63 7.96
N PRO A 83 -16.96 -39.74 8.76
CA PRO A 83 -16.28 -38.97 9.78
C PRO A 83 -15.95 -39.80 11.01
N ASP A 84 -14.70 -39.83 11.37
CA ASP A 84 -14.30 -40.19 12.71
C ASP A 84 -14.05 -38.93 13.56
N SER A 85 -14.57 -38.98 14.74
CA SER A 85 -14.79 -37.95 15.73
C SER A 85 -13.56 -37.13 16.12
N ALA A 86 -13.80 -35.83 16.25
CA ALA A 86 -13.21 -34.93 17.23
C ALA A 86 -11.69 -34.72 17.25
N ARG A 87 -11.22 -33.77 16.43
CA ARG A 87 -10.30 -32.73 16.88
C ARG A 87 -10.68 -31.45 16.14
N ASN A 88 -11.43 -30.58 16.81
CA ASN A 88 -11.68 -29.21 16.39
C ASN A 88 -10.34 -28.46 16.34
N ASP A 89 -9.69 -28.43 15.18
CA ASP A 89 -8.59 -27.51 14.93
C ASP A 89 -9.18 -26.14 14.55
N THR A 90 -9.54 -25.37 15.58
CA THR A 90 -10.27 -24.09 15.52
C THR A 90 -9.40 -22.92 15.05
N ARG A 91 -8.22 -23.15 14.47
CA ARG A 91 -7.25 -22.14 14.09
C ARG A 91 -7.09 -21.90 12.59
N ALA A 92 -8.03 -22.35 11.78
CA ALA A 92 -7.94 -22.16 10.33
C ALA A 92 -8.29 -20.72 9.94
N LEU A 93 -7.37 -20.04 9.26
CA LEU A 93 -7.62 -18.75 8.62
C LEU A 93 -8.23 -18.92 7.24
N THR A 94 -9.13 -18.02 6.89
CA THR A 94 -9.67 -17.93 5.53
C THR A 94 -9.18 -16.65 4.88
N VAL A 95 -8.66 -16.75 3.65
CA VAL A 95 -8.26 -15.60 2.84
C VAL A 95 -9.23 -15.42 1.68
N GLU A 96 -9.81 -14.24 1.58
CA GLU A 96 -10.61 -13.79 0.44
C GLU A 96 -9.91 -12.60 -0.21
N THR A 97 -9.65 -12.65 -1.51
CA THR A 97 -9.05 -11.52 -2.23
C THR A 97 -10.04 -10.89 -3.18
N GLN A 98 -9.91 -9.59 -3.42
CA GLN A 98 -10.83 -8.78 -4.25
C GLN A 98 -12.30 -8.92 -3.78
N LYS A 99 -12.50 -9.15 -2.46
CA LYS A 99 -13.85 -9.26 -1.91
C LYS A 99 -14.56 -7.93 -1.95
N SER A 100 -15.75 -7.92 -2.57
CA SER A 100 -16.63 -6.76 -2.58
C SER A 100 -17.73 -6.93 -1.55
N LEU A 101 -17.86 -5.95 -0.64
CA LEU A 101 -18.96 -5.86 0.32
C LEU A 101 -19.87 -4.70 -0.06
N LYS A 102 -21.15 -5.00 -0.27
CA LYS A 102 -22.18 -4.01 -0.55
C LYS A 102 -23.50 -4.46 0.11
N PHE A 103 -23.77 -3.96 1.29
CA PHE A 103 -24.90 -4.38 2.09
C PHE A 103 -26.25 -3.79 1.64
N VAL A 104 -26.22 -2.63 0.96
CA VAL A 104 -27.42 -1.95 0.44
C VAL A 104 -27.15 -1.49 -0.98
N LYS A 105 -28.17 -1.59 -1.86
CA LYS A 105 -28.05 -1.33 -3.30
C LYS A 105 -27.43 0.02 -3.65
N ASP A 106 -27.70 1.06 -2.88
CA ASP A 106 -27.28 2.44 -3.14
C ASP A 106 -26.16 2.92 -2.21
N MET A 107 -25.55 2.02 -1.43
CA MET A 107 -24.37 2.34 -0.62
C MET A 107 -23.07 2.24 -1.40
N HIS A 108 -22.10 3.05 -0.98
CA HIS A 108 -20.71 2.91 -1.45
C HIS A 108 -20.15 1.58 -0.94
N GLY A 109 -19.92 0.63 -1.86
CA GLY A 109 -19.30 -0.65 -1.53
C GLY A 109 -17.81 -0.50 -1.26
N VAL A 110 -17.22 -1.48 -0.59
CA VAL A 110 -15.78 -1.64 -0.47
C VAL A 110 -15.32 -2.85 -1.27
N ARG A 111 -14.10 -2.78 -1.79
CA ARG A 111 -13.39 -3.92 -2.34
C ARG A 111 -12.08 -4.05 -1.58
N PHE A 112 -11.89 -5.15 -0.93
CA PHE A 112 -10.70 -5.48 -0.16
C PHE A 112 -9.69 -6.18 -1.06
N ASP A 113 -8.42 -5.79 -0.94
CA ASP A 113 -7.33 -6.43 -1.70
C ASP A 113 -7.03 -7.83 -1.14
N ALA A 114 -6.88 -7.95 0.17
CA ALA A 114 -6.77 -9.24 0.87
C ALA A 114 -7.50 -9.20 2.20
N TYR A 115 -8.54 -10.01 2.33
CA TYR A 115 -9.38 -10.09 3.51
C TYR A 115 -9.22 -11.44 4.19
N VAL A 116 -8.68 -11.44 5.38
CA VAL A 116 -8.30 -12.63 6.15
C VAL A 116 -9.20 -12.78 7.37
N LYS A 117 -9.79 -13.94 7.52
CA LYS A 117 -10.71 -14.25 8.63
C LYS A 117 -10.19 -15.44 9.43
N SER A 118 -10.13 -15.27 10.74
CA SER A 118 -10.00 -16.35 11.69
C SER A 118 -11.21 -16.39 12.61
N GLU A 119 -11.23 -17.34 13.52
CA GLU A 119 -12.29 -17.44 14.53
C GLU A 119 -12.41 -16.16 15.36
N ASN A 120 -11.30 -15.54 15.75
CA ASN A 120 -11.26 -14.41 16.67
C ASN A 120 -10.69 -13.12 16.09
N THR A 121 -10.03 -13.18 14.95
CA THR A 121 -9.30 -12.04 14.36
C THR A 121 -9.59 -11.92 12.88
N TRP A 122 -10.00 -10.76 12.44
CA TRP A 122 -10.23 -10.42 11.04
C TRP A 122 -9.27 -9.33 10.59
N VAL A 123 -8.67 -9.48 9.42
CA VAL A 123 -7.64 -8.57 8.92
C VAL A 123 -7.94 -8.18 7.49
N GLU A 124 -7.92 -6.91 7.22
CA GLU A 124 -7.89 -6.33 5.89
C GLU A 124 -6.48 -5.82 5.59
N ILE A 125 -5.93 -6.15 4.41
CA ILE A 125 -4.62 -5.70 3.96
C ILE A 125 -4.77 -5.01 2.61
N GLU A 126 -4.35 -3.75 2.54
CA GLU A 126 -4.43 -2.89 1.37
C GLU A 126 -3.05 -2.41 0.92
N MET A 127 -2.78 -2.48 -0.38
CA MET A 127 -1.60 -1.87 -0.99
C MET A 127 -1.90 -0.42 -1.38
N GLN A 128 -1.06 0.53 -0.93
CA GLN A 128 -1.24 1.95 -1.21
C GLN A 128 0.00 2.55 -1.87
N THR A 129 -0.16 2.98 -3.11
CA THR A 129 0.91 3.64 -3.88
C THR A 129 0.68 5.13 -4.08
N VAL A 130 -0.50 5.64 -3.71
CA VAL A 130 -0.93 7.03 -3.93
C VAL A 130 -1.20 7.73 -2.61
N SER A 131 -0.53 8.87 -2.36
CA SER A 131 -0.52 9.58 -1.08
C SER A 131 -1.70 10.52 -0.82
N ASN A 132 -2.54 10.79 -1.82
CA ASN A 132 -3.61 11.80 -1.73
C ASN A 132 -4.95 11.27 -1.15
N LEU A 133 -5.00 10.00 -0.76
CA LEU A 133 -6.20 9.40 -0.20
C LEU A 133 -6.28 9.60 1.31
N PRO A 134 -7.49 9.83 1.87
CA PRO A 134 -7.67 10.04 3.31
C PRO A 134 -7.64 8.71 4.07
N LEU A 135 -6.44 8.14 4.32
CA LEU A 135 -6.25 6.81 4.93
C LEU A 135 -7.08 6.60 6.19
N GLY A 136 -7.08 7.55 7.12
CA GLY A 136 -7.84 7.42 8.37
C GLY A 136 -9.34 7.28 8.15
N LYS A 137 -9.92 8.02 7.17
CA LYS A 137 -11.35 7.89 6.84
C LYS A 137 -11.64 6.57 6.12
N ARG A 138 -10.74 6.13 5.23
CA ARG A 138 -10.84 4.82 4.56
C ARG A 138 -10.75 3.69 5.58
N ALA A 139 -9.76 3.72 6.47
CA ALA A 139 -9.62 2.73 7.53
C ALA A 139 -10.89 2.58 8.37
N ARG A 140 -11.48 3.72 8.78
CA ARG A 140 -12.75 3.72 9.52
C ARG A 140 -13.90 3.08 8.71
N TYR A 141 -13.98 3.42 7.43
CA TYR A 141 -15.03 2.89 6.56
C TYR A 141 -14.85 1.38 6.30
N TYR A 142 -13.63 0.93 6.10
CA TYR A 142 -13.29 -0.49 5.97
C TYR A 142 -13.63 -1.26 7.23
N GLN A 143 -13.22 -0.75 8.40
CA GLN A 143 -13.58 -1.32 9.69
C GLN A 143 -15.10 -1.49 9.86
N SER A 144 -15.87 -0.47 9.54
CA SER A 144 -17.34 -0.53 9.65
C SER A 144 -17.94 -1.60 8.73
N ASN A 145 -17.39 -1.79 7.53
CA ASN A 145 -17.85 -2.85 6.62
C ASN A 145 -17.45 -4.25 7.12
N MET A 146 -16.29 -4.39 7.75
CA MET A 146 -15.87 -5.63 8.40
C MET A 146 -16.80 -5.98 9.56
N ASP A 147 -17.16 -5.01 10.39
CA ASP A 147 -18.08 -5.20 11.51
C ASP A 147 -19.48 -5.62 11.03
N LEU A 148 -19.97 -5.03 9.94
CA LEU A 148 -21.24 -5.42 9.31
C LEU A 148 -21.18 -6.83 8.69
N ASP A 149 -20.04 -7.25 8.15
CA ASP A 149 -19.84 -8.62 7.62
C ASP A 149 -19.68 -9.65 8.75
N CYS A 150 -19.21 -9.19 9.92
CA CYS A 150 -18.97 -10.02 11.10
C CYS A 150 -20.23 -10.30 11.92
N LEU A 151 -21.06 -9.29 12.13
CA LEU A 151 -22.17 -9.36 13.07
C LEU A 151 -23.47 -9.75 12.38
N GLU A 152 -23.95 -10.95 12.65
CA GLU A 152 -25.23 -11.43 12.15
C GLU A 152 -26.42 -10.69 12.80
N LYS A 153 -27.54 -10.64 12.09
CA LYS A 153 -28.76 -9.97 12.59
C LYS A 153 -29.22 -10.60 13.92
N GLY A 154 -29.24 -9.79 14.96
CA GLY A 154 -29.70 -10.20 16.29
C GLY A 154 -28.63 -10.82 17.18
N ALA A 155 -27.38 -10.90 16.69
CA ALA A 155 -26.24 -11.33 17.51
C ALA A 155 -25.84 -10.27 18.53
N ASP A 156 -25.26 -10.72 19.65
CA ASP A 156 -24.67 -9.83 20.67
C ASP A 156 -23.40 -9.17 20.14
N TYR A 157 -23.14 -7.91 20.51
CA TYR A 157 -21.91 -7.19 20.15
C TYR A 157 -20.62 -7.87 20.61
N LYS A 158 -20.71 -8.77 21.62
CA LYS A 158 -19.58 -9.62 22.03
C LYS A 158 -19.09 -10.59 20.94
N ALA A 159 -19.93 -10.81 19.92
CA ALA A 159 -19.55 -11.63 18.76
C ALA A 159 -18.64 -10.90 17.77
N LEU A 160 -18.50 -9.56 17.88
CA LEU A 160 -17.53 -8.80 17.09
C LEU A 160 -16.11 -9.32 17.31
N LYS A 161 -15.37 -9.43 16.23
CA LYS A 161 -14.01 -9.98 16.24
C LYS A 161 -12.98 -8.86 16.42
N LYS A 162 -11.78 -9.23 16.86
CA LYS A 162 -10.63 -8.36 16.78
C LYS A 162 -10.37 -8.02 15.32
N CYS A 163 -10.29 -6.74 14.98
CA CYS A 163 -10.17 -6.28 13.61
C CYS A 163 -8.91 -5.44 13.39
N TYR A 164 -8.20 -5.75 12.31
CA TYR A 164 -7.06 -4.98 11.83
C TYR A 164 -7.31 -4.48 10.42
N VAL A 165 -7.09 -3.20 10.18
CA VAL A 165 -6.97 -2.62 8.84
C VAL A 165 -5.53 -2.23 8.63
N ILE A 166 -4.84 -2.90 7.71
CA ILE A 166 -3.41 -2.75 7.44
C ILE A 166 -3.24 -2.09 6.07
N PHE A 167 -2.60 -0.94 6.02
CA PHE A 167 -2.14 -0.31 4.79
C PHE A 167 -0.64 -0.54 4.63
N ILE A 168 -0.23 -1.04 3.47
CA ILE A 168 1.17 -1.11 3.05
C ILE A 168 1.41 0.07 2.11
N CYS A 169 2.13 1.09 2.59
CA CYS A 169 2.34 2.34 1.85
C CYS A 169 3.75 2.41 1.27
N THR A 170 3.88 2.77 -0.01
CA THR A 170 5.15 3.09 -0.66
C THR A 170 5.59 4.55 -0.43
N PHE A 171 4.90 5.27 0.45
CA PHE A 171 5.15 6.66 0.82
C PHE A 171 4.89 6.87 2.32
N ASP A 172 5.50 7.90 2.92
CA ASP A 172 5.22 8.28 4.32
C ASP A 172 4.03 9.22 4.42
N TYR A 173 2.85 8.65 4.68
CA TYR A 173 1.61 9.42 4.80
C TYR A 173 1.65 10.45 5.94
N PHE A 174 2.24 10.11 7.07
CA PHE A 174 2.29 10.96 8.27
C PHE A 174 3.51 11.87 8.33
N LYS A 175 4.50 11.67 7.46
CA LYS A 175 5.75 12.45 7.40
C LYS A 175 6.51 12.49 8.73
N LYS A 176 6.51 11.36 9.45
CA LYS A 176 7.21 11.20 10.74
C LYS A 176 8.38 10.22 10.65
N ASP A 177 8.61 9.66 9.47
CA ASP A 177 9.71 8.73 9.21
C ASP A 177 9.76 7.57 10.21
N ALA A 178 8.58 7.03 10.54
CA ALA A 178 8.44 5.83 11.34
C ALA A 178 8.13 4.63 10.42
N PRO A 179 8.74 3.46 10.67
CA PRO A 179 8.55 2.28 9.82
C PRO A 179 7.14 1.67 9.94
N VAL A 180 6.53 1.84 11.10
CA VAL A 180 5.18 1.34 11.39
C VAL A 180 4.44 2.37 12.21
N TYR A 181 3.20 2.64 11.84
CA TYR A 181 2.26 3.40 12.64
C TYR A 181 1.15 2.49 13.12
N PHE A 182 0.93 2.45 14.43
CA PHE A 182 -0.10 1.64 15.07
C PHE A 182 -1.12 2.54 15.77
N PHE A 183 -2.38 2.40 15.43
CA PHE A 183 -3.47 3.19 15.98
C PHE A 183 -4.50 2.31 16.68
N ARG A 184 -4.93 2.75 17.85
CA ARG A 184 -6.01 2.16 18.66
C ARG A 184 -6.84 3.25 19.33
N SER A 185 -8.03 2.91 19.77
CA SER A 185 -8.88 3.83 20.53
C SER A 185 -8.34 4.02 21.94
N TRP A 186 -8.15 5.27 22.34
CA TRP A 186 -7.50 5.63 23.60
C TRP A 186 -8.05 6.93 24.18
N ASP A 187 -8.38 6.96 25.48
CA ASP A 187 -8.59 8.20 26.22
C ASP A 187 -7.24 8.80 26.60
N VAL A 188 -6.88 9.90 25.94
CA VAL A 188 -5.57 10.55 26.10
C VAL A 188 -5.42 11.17 27.50
N GLU A 189 -6.53 11.71 28.07
CA GLU A 189 -6.49 12.39 29.36
C GLU A 189 -6.39 11.41 30.55
N LYS A 190 -7.06 10.28 30.45
CA LYS A 190 -7.09 9.26 31.50
C LYS A 190 -6.06 8.16 31.34
N GLY A 191 -5.45 8.08 30.16
CA GLY A 191 -4.51 7.02 29.82
C GLY A 191 -5.15 5.64 29.71
N LEU A 192 -6.42 5.56 29.28
CA LEU A 192 -7.19 4.33 29.23
C LEU A 192 -7.46 3.85 27.79
N PRO A 193 -7.24 2.56 27.49
CA PRO A 193 -7.71 1.98 26.22
C PRO A 193 -9.25 1.85 26.25
N LEU A 194 -9.89 2.00 25.09
CA LEU A 194 -11.32 1.71 24.96
C LEU A 194 -11.60 0.21 24.91
N ASP A 195 -10.59 -0.59 24.53
CA ASP A 195 -10.65 -2.05 24.35
C ASP A 195 -11.74 -2.51 23.35
N ASP A 196 -11.93 -1.69 22.31
CA ASP A 196 -12.84 -1.99 21.18
C ASP A 196 -12.27 -3.01 20.20
N PHE A 197 -11.03 -3.47 20.42
CA PHE A 197 -10.30 -4.43 19.57
C PHE A 197 -10.24 -4.05 18.09
N SER A 198 -10.28 -2.74 17.81
CA SER A 198 -10.24 -2.16 16.46
C SER A 198 -8.91 -1.44 16.23
N TYR A 199 -8.08 -1.99 15.36
CA TYR A 199 -6.70 -1.52 15.14
C TYR A 199 -6.50 -1.08 13.70
N LYS A 200 -5.65 -0.06 13.51
CA LYS A 200 -5.21 0.38 12.18
C LYS A 200 -3.70 0.42 12.18
N ILE A 201 -3.10 -0.18 11.15
CA ILE A 201 -1.66 -0.27 10.99
C ILE A 201 -1.29 0.34 9.64
N VAL A 202 -0.25 1.14 9.63
CA VAL A 202 0.35 1.63 8.39
C VAL A 202 1.80 1.21 8.36
N LEU A 203 2.13 0.31 7.45
CA LEU A 203 3.51 -0.08 7.15
C LEU A 203 4.07 0.91 6.14
N ASN A 204 5.08 1.66 6.53
CA ASN A 204 5.68 2.73 5.75
C ASN A 204 6.98 2.26 5.08
N ALA A 205 6.88 1.77 3.84
CA ALA A 205 8.05 1.31 3.10
C ALA A 205 9.01 2.44 2.68
N ALA A 206 8.56 3.72 2.73
CA ALA A 206 9.40 4.88 2.45
C ALA A 206 10.20 5.38 3.67
N CYS A 207 10.11 4.70 4.81
CA CYS A 207 10.87 5.04 6.01
C CYS A 207 12.39 4.92 5.75
N SER A 208 13.18 5.78 6.42
CA SER A 208 14.65 5.72 6.39
C SER A 208 15.15 4.33 6.78
N PRO A 209 16.04 3.69 5.99
CA PRO A 209 16.44 2.28 6.18
C PRO A 209 17.05 1.96 7.56
N ASP A 210 17.69 2.95 8.19
CA ASP A 210 18.28 2.83 9.52
C ASP A 210 17.24 2.66 10.65
N LYS A 211 15.99 3.14 10.42
CA LYS A 211 14.88 3.04 11.36
C LYS A 211 14.03 1.77 11.18
N VAL A 212 14.20 1.10 10.04
CA VAL A 212 13.39 -0.08 9.73
C VAL A 212 13.84 -1.27 10.58
N PRO A 213 12.94 -1.94 11.31
CA PRO A 213 13.24 -3.18 12.01
C PRO A 213 13.81 -4.25 11.06
N GLU A 214 14.81 -5.02 11.51
CA GLU A 214 15.52 -6.01 10.68
C GLU A 214 14.56 -6.94 9.92
N LYS A 215 13.49 -7.38 10.56
CA LYS A 215 12.49 -8.27 9.96
C LYS A 215 11.71 -7.65 8.79
N LEU A 216 11.52 -6.32 8.79
CA LEU A 216 10.80 -5.59 7.73
C LEU A 216 11.71 -5.10 6.60
N LYS A 217 13.02 -4.99 6.84
CA LYS A 217 13.97 -4.48 5.83
C LYS A 217 13.89 -5.18 4.47
N PRO A 218 13.86 -6.53 4.39
CA PRO A 218 13.78 -7.21 3.11
C PRO A 218 12.50 -6.86 2.33
N LEU A 219 11.36 -6.82 3.02
CA LEU A 219 10.08 -6.48 2.40
C LEU A 219 10.08 -5.03 1.89
N TYR A 220 10.53 -4.08 2.71
CA TYR A 220 10.56 -2.67 2.34
C TYR A 220 11.55 -2.39 1.20
N ALA A 221 12.71 -3.04 1.22
CA ALA A 221 13.66 -2.96 0.11
C ALA A 221 13.03 -3.47 -1.19
N TYR A 222 12.32 -4.59 -1.16
CA TYR A 222 11.63 -5.16 -2.32
C TYR A 222 10.49 -4.28 -2.83
N LEU A 223 9.69 -3.68 -1.94
CA LEU A 223 8.60 -2.76 -2.31
C LEU A 223 9.14 -1.51 -3.03
N ASN A 224 10.27 -1.00 -2.59
CA ASN A 224 10.92 0.18 -3.18
C ASN A 224 11.73 -0.15 -4.44
N ASP A 225 12.30 -1.36 -4.51
CA ASP A 225 13.06 -1.83 -5.66
C ASP A 225 12.83 -3.34 -5.87
N PRO A 226 12.00 -3.73 -6.86
CA PRO A 226 11.72 -5.14 -7.15
C PRO A 226 12.95 -6.00 -7.48
N ARG A 227 14.11 -5.39 -7.76
CA ARG A 227 15.38 -6.11 -7.96
C ARG A 227 15.94 -6.70 -6.68
N GLN A 228 15.50 -6.20 -5.52
CA GLN A 228 15.85 -6.69 -4.19
C GLN A 228 15.09 -7.98 -3.79
N SER A 229 14.53 -8.70 -4.74
CA SER A 229 13.72 -9.90 -4.50
C SER A 229 14.48 -11.06 -3.83
N GLN A 230 15.79 -11.11 -3.96
CA GLN A 230 16.62 -12.21 -3.45
C GLN A 230 17.04 -12.07 -1.98
N VAL A 231 16.65 -10.98 -1.30
CA VAL A 231 17.12 -10.66 0.07
C VAL A 231 16.55 -11.59 1.13
N SER A 232 15.32 -12.09 0.97
CA SER A 232 14.70 -13.02 1.92
C SER A 232 13.91 -14.14 1.24
N PRO A 233 13.59 -15.24 1.96
CA PRO A 233 12.69 -16.28 1.44
C PRO A 233 11.34 -15.70 1.01
N LEU A 234 10.73 -14.84 1.83
CA LEU A 234 9.45 -14.21 1.54
C LEU A 234 9.50 -13.39 0.24
N THR A 235 10.49 -12.52 0.07
CA THR A 235 10.60 -11.69 -1.14
C THR A 235 10.88 -12.51 -2.39
N ARG A 236 11.63 -13.63 -2.28
CA ARG A 236 11.80 -14.58 -3.39
C ARG A 236 10.48 -15.25 -3.80
N MET A 237 9.70 -15.69 -2.82
CA MET A 237 8.39 -16.32 -3.07
C MET A 237 7.41 -15.33 -3.70
N ILE A 238 7.33 -14.10 -3.18
CA ILE A 238 6.52 -13.03 -3.77
C ILE A 238 6.94 -12.78 -5.22
N ASP A 239 8.22 -12.60 -5.47
CA ASP A 239 8.76 -12.31 -6.79
C ASP A 239 8.50 -13.45 -7.80
N ALA A 240 8.59 -14.69 -7.37
CA ALA A 240 8.25 -15.84 -8.21
C ALA A 240 6.78 -15.81 -8.65
N ARG A 241 5.86 -15.46 -7.74
CA ARG A 241 4.44 -15.29 -8.06
C ARG A 241 4.20 -14.10 -8.98
N VAL A 242 4.81 -12.94 -8.69
CA VAL A 242 4.73 -11.75 -9.54
C VAL A 242 5.18 -12.07 -10.96
N LYS A 243 6.30 -12.80 -11.13
CA LYS A 243 6.78 -13.24 -12.45
C LYS A 243 5.80 -14.16 -13.16
N LYS A 244 5.22 -15.13 -12.45
CA LYS A 244 4.20 -16.02 -13.00
C LYS A 244 3.02 -15.23 -13.57
N PHE A 245 2.51 -14.25 -12.84
CA PHE A 245 1.38 -13.42 -13.25
C PHE A 245 1.74 -12.39 -14.35
N ASN A 246 3.01 -12.16 -14.60
CA ASN A 246 3.51 -11.31 -15.69
C ASN A 246 3.88 -12.08 -16.97
N THR A 247 3.63 -13.40 -17.07
CA THR A 247 3.84 -14.13 -18.32
C THR A 247 2.79 -13.77 -19.37
N ASP A 248 3.17 -13.79 -20.66
CA ASP A 248 2.24 -13.50 -21.77
C ASP A 248 1.06 -14.49 -21.82
N GLU A 249 1.30 -15.75 -21.47
CA GLU A 249 0.27 -16.77 -21.40
C GLU A 249 -0.77 -16.40 -20.33
N TRP A 250 -0.32 -16.05 -19.12
CA TRP A 250 -1.20 -15.70 -18.02
C TRP A 250 -1.95 -14.40 -18.32
N ARG A 251 -1.27 -13.36 -18.85
CA ARG A 251 -1.89 -12.08 -19.24
C ARG A 251 -2.99 -12.30 -20.27
N ARG A 252 -2.75 -13.10 -21.32
CA ARG A 252 -3.76 -13.41 -22.34
C ARG A 252 -4.97 -14.15 -21.78
N LYS A 253 -4.77 -15.03 -20.82
CA LYS A 253 -5.83 -15.85 -20.23
C LYS A 253 -6.72 -15.07 -19.26
N TYR A 254 -6.13 -14.20 -18.44
CA TYR A 254 -6.79 -13.61 -17.28
C TYR A 254 -6.95 -12.08 -17.31
N MET A 255 -6.22 -11.38 -18.14
CA MET A 255 -6.41 -9.96 -18.33
C MET A 255 -7.36 -9.70 -19.49
N THR A 256 -8.59 -9.30 -19.19
CA THR A 256 -9.50 -8.81 -20.24
C THR A 256 -8.94 -7.52 -20.83
N PHE A 257 -9.20 -7.28 -22.12
CA PHE A 257 -8.82 -6.04 -22.81
C PHE A 257 -9.29 -4.77 -22.05
N GLU A 258 -10.48 -4.84 -21.43
CA GLU A 258 -10.99 -3.77 -20.56
C GLU A 258 -10.13 -3.50 -19.33
N TYR A 259 -9.61 -4.54 -18.69
CA TYR A 259 -8.72 -4.37 -17.54
C TYR A 259 -7.41 -3.70 -17.95
N MET A 260 -6.81 -4.15 -19.06
CA MET A 260 -5.58 -3.54 -19.58
C MET A 260 -5.76 -2.07 -19.97
N LEU A 261 -6.90 -1.71 -20.56
CA LEU A 261 -7.23 -0.32 -20.89
C LEU A 261 -7.36 0.54 -19.62
N LYS A 262 -8.13 0.09 -18.64
CA LYS A 262 -8.32 0.80 -17.36
C LYS A 262 -7.01 0.97 -16.61
N GLU A 263 -6.16 -0.04 -16.63
CA GLU A 263 -4.86 0.01 -15.97
C GLU A 263 -3.89 0.96 -16.66
N ARG A 264 -3.85 0.97 -18.00
CA ARG A 264 -3.06 1.96 -18.76
C ARG A 264 -3.54 3.39 -18.51
N GLU A 265 -4.84 3.60 -18.46
CA GLU A 265 -5.43 4.91 -18.13
C GLU A 265 -5.04 5.34 -16.71
N ARG A 266 -5.13 4.43 -15.73
CA ARG A 266 -4.73 4.68 -14.34
C ARG A 266 -3.26 5.05 -14.23
N ILE A 267 -2.37 4.27 -14.85
CA ILE A 267 -0.93 4.53 -14.89
C ILE A 267 -0.64 5.87 -15.56
N GLY A 268 -1.30 6.18 -16.68
CA GLY A 268 -1.13 7.45 -17.38
C GLY A 268 -1.56 8.65 -16.54
N ILE A 269 -2.67 8.55 -15.82
CA ILE A 269 -3.13 9.60 -14.89
C ILE A 269 -2.16 9.79 -13.75
N GLU A 270 -1.62 8.71 -13.18
CA GLU A 270 -0.68 8.74 -12.07
C GLU A 270 0.66 9.36 -12.48
N GLN A 271 1.19 8.98 -13.64
CA GLN A 271 2.40 9.58 -14.21
C GLN A 271 2.21 11.05 -14.52
N GLY A 272 1.13 11.43 -15.20
CA GLY A 272 0.83 12.81 -15.51
C GLY A 272 0.65 13.68 -14.25
N ARG A 273 0.09 13.14 -13.17
CA ARG A 273 0.01 13.81 -11.87
C ARG A 273 1.37 13.99 -11.22
N ALA A 274 2.21 12.97 -11.23
CA ALA A 274 3.55 13.02 -10.66
C ALA A 274 4.43 14.05 -11.40
N GLU A 275 4.40 14.04 -12.73
CA GLU A 275 5.11 14.99 -13.58
C GLU A 275 4.59 16.42 -13.39
N GLY A 276 3.27 16.63 -13.38
CA GLY A 276 2.65 17.93 -13.15
C GLY A 276 2.96 18.50 -11.76
N HIS A 277 2.97 17.65 -10.73
CA HIS A 277 3.35 18.06 -9.38
C HIS A 277 4.84 18.45 -9.30
N ALA A 278 5.73 17.67 -9.92
CA ALA A 278 7.16 17.96 -9.95
C ALA A 278 7.45 19.26 -10.72
N ALA A 279 6.81 19.45 -11.88
CA ALA A 279 6.91 20.67 -12.67
C ALA A 279 6.41 21.90 -11.90
N GLY A 280 5.20 21.82 -11.32
CA GLY A 280 4.62 22.93 -10.54
C GLY A 280 5.44 23.29 -9.29
N LEU A 281 6.05 22.29 -8.61
CA LEU A 281 6.94 22.54 -7.47
C LEU A 281 8.23 23.26 -7.91
N SER A 282 8.78 22.86 -9.07
CA SER A 282 9.99 23.47 -9.65
C SER A 282 9.72 24.92 -10.08
N GLU A 283 8.62 25.14 -10.77
CA GLU A 283 8.18 26.46 -11.26
C GLU A 283 7.87 27.41 -10.09
N GLY A 284 7.03 26.99 -9.15
CA GLY A 284 6.70 27.80 -7.97
C GLY A 284 7.91 28.12 -7.09
N ARG A 285 8.89 27.20 -6.99
CA ARG A 285 10.15 27.49 -6.30
C ARG A 285 10.99 28.54 -7.03
N SER A 286 11.04 28.44 -8.36
CA SER A 286 11.77 29.40 -9.20
C SER A 286 11.15 30.80 -9.12
N GLU A 287 9.83 30.88 -9.27
CA GLU A 287 9.08 32.13 -9.15
C GLU A 287 9.21 32.75 -7.76
N GLY A 288 9.03 31.94 -6.70
CA GLY A 288 9.19 32.45 -5.32
C GLY A 288 10.58 32.96 -4.99
N LEU A 289 11.64 32.37 -5.59
CA LEU A 289 13.00 32.91 -5.45
C LEU A 289 13.18 34.28 -6.14
N VAL A 290 12.63 34.42 -7.33
CA VAL A 290 12.69 35.69 -8.10
C VAL A 290 11.89 36.78 -7.41
N GLU A 291 10.66 36.48 -7.00
CA GLU A 291 9.81 37.46 -6.29
C GLU A 291 10.39 37.83 -4.92
N GLY A 292 10.90 36.85 -4.16
CA GLY A 292 11.53 37.14 -2.86
C GLY A 292 12.79 37.98 -2.98
N ALA A 293 13.61 37.74 -4.02
CA ALA A 293 14.77 38.57 -4.31
C ALA A 293 14.38 40.01 -4.68
N ALA A 294 13.37 40.20 -5.55
CA ALA A 294 12.87 41.50 -5.94
C ALA A 294 12.26 42.26 -4.75
N GLN A 295 11.49 41.57 -3.88
CA GLN A 295 10.96 42.17 -2.67
C GLN A 295 12.06 42.65 -1.73
N LYS A 296 13.07 41.81 -1.51
CA LYS A 296 14.21 42.15 -0.65
C LYS A 296 15.01 43.34 -1.17
N GLN A 297 15.20 43.42 -2.51
CA GLN A 297 15.83 44.59 -3.16
C GLN A 297 15.05 45.88 -2.89
N ARG A 298 13.72 45.84 -2.99
CA ARG A 298 12.85 47.01 -2.69
C ARG A 298 12.89 47.38 -1.22
N GLU A 299 12.91 46.43 -0.30
CA GLU A 299 13.02 46.70 1.15
C GLU A 299 14.36 47.37 1.49
N ILE A 300 15.46 46.87 0.90
CA ILE A 300 16.78 47.51 1.06
C ILE A 300 16.76 48.93 0.51
N ALA A 301 16.21 49.16 -0.69
CA ALA A 301 16.10 50.49 -1.29
C ALA A 301 15.30 51.45 -0.39
N LYS A 302 14.15 51.04 0.14
CA LYS A 302 13.34 51.81 1.10
C LYS A 302 14.12 52.19 2.35
N SER A 303 14.88 51.25 2.90
CA SER A 303 15.72 51.52 4.07
C SER A 303 16.81 52.57 3.75
N MET A 304 17.47 52.43 2.58
CA MET A 304 18.50 53.38 2.15
C MET A 304 17.94 54.77 1.86
N ILE A 305 16.73 54.90 1.30
CA ILE A 305 16.03 56.20 1.12
C ILE A 305 15.78 56.85 2.48
N LYS A 306 15.31 56.08 3.47
CA LYS A 306 15.03 56.59 4.83
C LYS A 306 16.28 57.13 5.53
N GLU A 307 17.43 56.51 5.24
CA GLU A 307 18.74 56.97 5.77
C GLU A 307 19.36 58.12 4.95
N GLY A 308 18.68 58.65 3.95
CA GLY A 308 19.11 59.80 3.16
C GLY A 308 20.25 59.48 2.17
N ILE A 309 20.41 58.23 1.75
CA ILE A 309 21.45 57.82 0.80
C ILE A 309 21.08 58.31 -0.62
N ALA A 310 22.06 58.80 -1.35
CA ALA A 310 21.83 59.34 -2.72
C ALA A 310 21.34 58.21 -3.67
N ILE A 311 20.37 58.57 -4.54
CA ILE A 311 19.70 57.64 -5.49
C ILE A 311 20.73 56.88 -6.35
N GLU A 312 21.81 57.52 -6.76
CA GLU A 312 22.87 56.83 -7.56
C GLU A 312 23.55 55.66 -6.83
N ILE A 313 23.70 55.79 -5.51
CA ILE A 313 24.24 54.69 -4.68
C ILE A 313 23.20 53.57 -4.50
N ILE A 314 21.93 53.93 -4.27
CA ILE A 314 20.81 52.98 -4.12
C ILE A 314 20.69 52.13 -5.39
N LYS A 315 20.68 52.74 -6.56
CA LYS A 315 20.69 52.06 -7.87
C LYS A 315 21.84 51.04 -7.98
N LYS A 316 23.05 51.48 -7.62
CA LYS A 316 24.25 50.66 -7.73
C LYS A 316 24.23 49.45 -6.80
N VAL A 317 23.64 49.57 -5.60
CA VAL A 317 23.58 48.52 -4.60
C VAL A 317 22.43 47.57 -4.83
N THR A 318 21.24 48.10 -5.21
CA THR A 318 20.02 47.29 -5.34
C THR A 318 19.77 46.77 -6.76
N GLY A 319 20.38 47.40 -7.78
CA GLY A 319 20.12 47.11 -9.19
C GLY A 319 18.80 47.66 -9.72
N LEU A 320 18.03 48.40 -8.91
CA LEU A 320 16.80 49.03 -9.33
C LEU A 320 17.08 50.26 -10.22
N SER A 321 16.17 50.56 -11.15
CA SER A 321 16.22 51.77 -11.96
C SER A 321 15.91 53.05 -11.13
N ALA A 322 16.29 54.22 -11.63
CA ALA A 322 15.97 55.50 -10.96
C ALA A 322 14.45 55.64 -10.74
N GLU A 323 13.65 55.32 -11.77
CA GLU A 323 12.19 55.40 -11.73
C GLU A 323 11.57 54.43 -10.69
N GLU A 324 12.17 53.26 -10.51
CA GLU A 324 11.74 52.31 -9.50
C GLU A 324 12.08 52.76 -8.09
N VAL A 325 13.23 53.41 -7.90
CA VAL A 325 13.65 53.96 -6.60
C VAL A 325 12.79 55.19 -6.23
N GLU A 326 12.43 56.05 -7.18
CA GLU A 326 11.57 57.22 -6.95
C GLU A 326 10.12 56.84 -6.62
N LYS A 327 9.64 55.65 -7.00
CA LYS A 327 8.29 55.14 -6.72
C LYS A 327 8.20 54.38 -5.39
N LEU A 328 9.27 54.21 -4.67
CA LEU A 328 9.32 53.48 -3.39
C LEU A 328 9.06 54.39 -2.21
#